data_f174065d3917ed35837054b855be379b
#
_entry.id   f174065d3917ed35837054b855be379b
#
_cell.length_a   1.000
_cell.length_b   1.000
_cell.length_c   1.000
_cell.angle_alpha   90.00
_cell.angle_beta   90.00
_cell.angle_gamma   90.00
#
_symmetry.space_group_name_H-M   'P 1'
#
loop_
_entity.id
_entity.type
_entity.pdbx_description
1 polymer ?
#
loop_
_entity_poly.entity_id
_entity_poly.type
_entity_poly.pdbx_seq_one_letter_code
_entity_poly.pdbx_strand_id
1 'polypeptide(L)'
;MHSIDASVERNPNQILLLGRNDPVKGHDFAFQIMNELERRGSNMTLHCTGREEVPEGSSNIVAHGWVSKEEKVKLLQESSLLLLPSAYEGQPMVALEALACGTPVLASNALHSLPDVIFRPGEETLESWVDLIEHIRGRKLVFGDSLTQHSVESINERLLSLYQGLIEPES
;
A
#
# COMPACT_ATOMS: atom_id res chain seq x y z
N MET A 1 9.67 -2.54 -15.23
CA MET A 1 8.22 -2.44 -14.99
C MET A 1 7.70 -3.85 -14.79
N HIS A 2 7.15 -4.19 -13.62
CA HIS A 2 6.58 -5.52 -13.43
C HIS A 2 5.20 -5.52 -14.09
N SER A 3 5.02 -6.35 -15.11
CA SER A 3 3.73 -6.53 -15.75
C SER A 3 2.76 -7.23 -14.78
N ILE A 4 1.52 -6.79 -14.77
CA ILE A 4 0.44 -7.50 -14.07
C ILE A 4 0.34 -8.88 -14.71
N ASP A 5 0.61 -9.93 -13.94
CA ASP A 5 0.31 -11.29 -14.37
C ASP A 5 -1.20 -11.52 -14.19
N ALA A 6 -1.92 -11.50 -15.29
CA ALA A 6 -3.37 -11.67 -15.31
C ALA A 6 -3.82 -13.08 -14.84
N SER A 7 -2.90 -14.01 -14.64
CA SER A 7 -3.18 -15.37 -14.13
C SER A 7 -3.20 -15.45 -12.60
N VAL A 8 -2.72 -14.42 -11.89
CA VAL A 8 -2.69 -14.41 -10.42
C VAL A 8 -4.08 -14.10 -9.89
N GLU A 9 -4.67 -15.08 -9.22
CA GLU A 9 -5.94 -14.89 -8.52
C GLU A 9 -5.72 -14.13 -7.21
N ARG A 10 -6.36 -12.99 -7.09
CA ARG A 10 -6.28 -12.13 -5.90
C ARG A 10 -7.12 -12.71 -4.78
N ASN A 11 -6.54 -12.89 -3.60
CA ASN A 11 -7.26 -13.31 -2.41
C ASN A 11 -8.01 -12.10 -1.80
N PRO A 12 -9.36 -12.09 -1.82
CA PRO A 12 -10.15 -10.96 -1.33
C PRO A 12 -10.04 -10.73 0.18
N ASN A 13 -9.49 -11.69 0.91
CA ASN A 13 -9.33 -11.62 2.36
C ASN A 13 -7.90 -11.31 2.80
N GLN A 14 -6.96 -11.13 1.86
CA GLN A 14 -5.57 -10.87 2.18
C GLN A 14 -5.27 -9.38 2.12
N ILE A 15 -4.83 -8.84 3.25
CA ILE A 15 -4.23 -7.50 3.39
C ILE A 15 -2.71 -7.65 3.47
N LEU A 16 -1.97 -6.73 2.86
CA LEU A 16 -0.52 -6.72 2.87
C LEU A 16 0.02 -5.47 3.56
N LEU A 17 1.04 -5.62 4.39
CA LEU A 17 1.86 -4.54 4.92
C LEU A 17 3.32 -4.82 4.57
N LEU A 18 3.91 -3.98 3.74
CA LEU A 18 5.31 -4.08 3.32
C LEU A 18 6.14 -3.01 4.02
N GLY A 19 7.09 -3.44 4.82
CA GLY A 19 7.99 -2.53 5.51
C GLY A 19 8.92 -3.24 6.48
N ARG A 20 9.96 -2.53 6.89
CA ARG A 20 10.83 -2.96 8.00
C ARG A 20 10.05 -2.93 9.31
N ASN A 21 10.50 -3.69 10.30
CA ASN A 21 10.00 -3.57 11.66
C ASN A 21 10.52 -2.25 12.30
N ASP A 22 9.86 -1.15 11.93
CA ASP A 22 10.17 0.20 12.37
C ASP A 22 8.87 0.82 12.90
N PRO A 23 8.85 1.46 14.08
CA PRO A 23 7.66 2.08 14.62
C PRO A 23 6.96 3.04 13.64
N VAL A 24 7.74 3.73 12.78
CA VAL A 24 7.22 4.63 11.75
C VAL A 24 6.33 3.92 10.73
N LYS A 25 6.54 2.62 10.50
CA LYS A 25 5.77 1.82 9.53
C LYS A 25 4.38 1.40 10.01
N GLY A 26 4.12 1.54 11.32
CA GLY A 26 2.80 1.34 11.88
C GLY A 26 2.34 -0.12 11.98
N HIS A 27 3.26 -1.08 12.12
CA HIS A 27 2.90 -2.51 12.31
C HIS A 27 1.94 -2.69 13.49
N ASP A 28 2.22 -2.06 14.63
CA ASP A 28 1.40 -2.23 15.83
C ASP A 28 -0.02 -1.65 15.64
N PHE A 29 -0.16 -0.58 14.86
CA PHE A 29 -1.46 -0.05 14.49
C PHE A 29 -2.18 -0.98 13.51
N ALA A 30 -1.48 -1.56 12.55
CA ALA A 30 -2.05 -2.57 11.65
C ALA A 30 -2.57 -3.79 12.43
N PHE A 31 -1.86 -4.21 13.48
CA PHE A 31 -2.33 -5.31 14.35
C PHE A 31 -3.60 -4.92 15.13
N GLN A 32 -3.72 -3.68 15.59
CA GLN A 32 -4.96 -3.20 16.21
C GLN A 32 -6.13 -3.22 15.20
N ILE A 33 -5.88 -2.83 13.95
CA ILE A 33 -6.87 -2.94 12.86
C ILE A 33 -7.32 -4.39 12.69
N MET A 34 -6.38 -5.35 12.65
CA MET A 34 -6.70 -6.76 12.48
C MET A 34 -7.51 -7.33 13.65
N ASN A 35 -7.17 -6.96 14.88
CA ASN A 35 -7.93 -7.34 16.06
C ASN A 35 -9.36 -6.81 16.02
N GLU A 36 -9.54 -5.56 15.59
CA GLU A 36 -10.88 -4.97 15.47
C GLU A 36 -11.69 -5.62 14.32
N LEU A 37 -11.06 -5.92 13.18
CA LEU A 37 -11.69 -6.67 12.10
C LEU A 37 -12.15 -8.06 12.56
N GLU A 38 -11.32 -8.78 13.31
CA GLU A 38 -11.67 -10.09 13.88
C GLU A 38 -12.84 -9.96 14.86
N ARG A 39 -12.82 -8.95 15.74
CA ARG A 39 -13.94 -8.68 16.68
C ARG A 39 -15.26 -8.40 15.95
N ARG A 40 -15.20 -7.83 14.74
CA ARG A 40 -16.36 -7.61 13.86
C ARG A 40 -16.76 -8.86 13.05
N GLY A 41 -16.06 -9.99 13.24
CA GLY A 41 -16.33 -11.24 12.53
C GLY A 41 -15.74 -11.31 11.13
N SER A 42 -14.78 -10.46 10.81
CA SER A 42 -14.06 -10.52 9.54
C SER A 42 -13.11 -11.71 9.50
N ASN A 43 -12.98 -12.35 8.34
CA ASN A 43 -12.03 -13.43 8.07
C ASN A 43 -10.80 -12.93 7.28
N MET A 44 -10.47 -11.65 7.37
CA MET A 44 -9.29 -11.10 6.71
C MET A 44 -8.00 -11.52 7.41
N THR A 45 -6.94 -11.67 6.64
CA THR A 45 -5.60 -12.04 7.10
C THR A 45 -4.61 -10.94 6.71
N LEU A 46 -3.77 -10.52 7.63
CA LEU A 46 -2.66 -9.61 7.36
C LEU A 46 -1.39 -10.38 7.08
N HIS A 47 -0.81 -10.16 5.91
CA HIS A 47 0.54 -10.59 5.58
C HIS A 47 1.49 -9.41 5.80
N CYS A 48 2.49 -9.53 6.65
CA CYS A 48 3.44 -8.45 6.91
C CYS A 48 4.89 -8.88 6.69
N THR A 49 5.73 -7.96 6.23
CA THR A 49 7.17 -8.17 6.06
C THR A 49 7.99 -7.39 7.09
N GLY A 50 9.29 -7.72 7.19
CA GLY A 50 10.21 -7.06 8.10
C GLY A 50 10.09 -7.47 9.56
N ARG A 51 9.16 -8.36 9.89
CA ARG A 51 9.02 -9.02 11.20
C ARG A 51 8.99 -10.53 11.00
N GLU A 52 9.58 -11.26 11.92
CA GLU A 52 9.56 -12.73 11.97
C GLU A 52 8.54 -13.24 12.99
N GLU A 53 8.15 -12.37 13.93
CA GLU A 53 7.23 -12.69 15.00
C GLU A 53 5.96 -11.84 14.94
N VAL A 54 4.85 -12.44 15.32
CA VAL A 54 3.56 -11.77 15.47
C VAL A 54 3.15 -11.78 16.95
N PRO A 55 2.23 -10.92 17.39
CA PRO A 55 1.73 -10.95 18.76
C PRO A 55 1.15 -12.33 19.09
N GLU A 56 1.38 -12.78 20.33
CA GLU A 56 0.88 -14.05 20.82
C GLU A 56 -0.66 -14.11 20.72
N GLY A 57 -1.16 -15.23 20.22
CA GLY A 57 -2.60 -15.44 20.01
C GLY A 57 -3.17 -14.85 18.71
N SER A 58 -2.37 -14.19 17.87
CA SER A 58 -2.84 -13.68 16.57
C SER A 58 -2.97 -14.81 15.57
N SER A 59 -4.20 -15.21 15.23
CA SER A 59 -4.49 -16.25 14.24
C SER A 59 -4.65 -15.71 12.81
N ASN A 60 -4.83 -14.40 12.67
CA ASN A 60 -5.11 -13.70 11.44
C ASN A 60 -3.94 -12.83 10.91
N ILE A 61 -2.72 -13.08 11.41
CA ILE A 61 -1.51 -12.37 11.00
C ILE A 61 -0.43 -13.37 10.59
N VAL A 62 0.18 -13.14 9.44
CA VAL A 62 1.28 -13.94 8.89
C VAL A 62 2.51 -13.05 8.71
N ALA A 63 3.59 -13.35 9.44
CA ALA A 63 4.86 -12.67 9.29
C ALA A 63 5.75 -13.42 8.28
N HIS A 64 6.31 -12.69 7.32
CA HIS A 64 7.18 -13.24 6.27
C HIS A 64 8.66 -12.95 6.51
N GLY A 65 9.00 -12.15 7.52
CA GLY A 65 10.37 -11.67 7.67
C GLY A 65 10.82 -10.82 6.47
N TRP A 66 12.05 -11.02 6.01
CA TRP A 66 12.56 -10.41 4.80
C TRP A 66 12.22 -11.27 3.58
N VAL A 67 11.64 -10.65 2.57
CA VAL A 67 11.22 -11.32 1.33
C VAL A 67 12.08 -10.88 0.16
N SER A 68 12.25 -11.77 -0.82
CA SER A 68 12.89 -11.45 -2.11
C SER A 68 12.03 -10.47 -2.91
N LYS A 69 12.61 -9.91 -3.97
CA LYS A 69 11.88 -9.02 -4.87
C LYS A 69 10.71 -9.75 -5.57
N GLU A 70 10.92 -10.98 -5.93
CA GLU A 70 9.94 -11.85 -6.59
C GLU A 70 8.77 -12.17 -5.65
N GLU A 71 9.07 -12.53 -4.41
CA GLU A 71 8.06 -12.77 -3.36
C GLU A 71 7.27 -11.50 -3.04
N LYS A 72 7.94 -10.33 -2.98
CA LYS A 72 7.26 -9.05 -2.79
C LYS A 72 6.23 -8.79 -3.90
N VAL A 73 6.60 -9.00 -5.17
CA VAL A 73 5.68 -8.82 -6.31
C VAL A 73 4.52 -9.79 -6.21
N LYS A 74 4.78 -11.06 -5.89
CA LYS A 74 3.74 -12.07 -5.69
C LYS A 74 2.77 -11.66 -4.59
N LEU A 75 3.26 -11.27 -3.42
CA LEU A 75 2.42 -10.79 -2.32
C LEU A 75 1.57 -9.59 -2.71
N LEU A 76 2.13 -8.64 -3.48
CA LEU A 76 1.37 -7.51 -4.01
C LEU A 76 0.25 -7.96 -4.94
N GLN A 77 0.51 -8.89 -5.85
CA GLN A 77 -0.48 -9.37 -6.82
C GLN A 77 -1.60 -10.19 -6.17
N GLU A 78 -1.26 -11.01 -5.16
CA GLU A 78 -2.20 -11.86 -4.44
C GLU A 78 -3.08 -11.09 -3.43
N SER A 79 -2.62 -9.92 -2.96
CA SER A 79 -3.33 -9.19 -1.91
C SER A 79 -4.46 -8.33 -2.46
N SER A 80 -5.55 -8.24 -1.70
CA SER A 80 -6.69 -7.38 -2.03
C SER A 80 -6.45 -5.91 -1.69
N LEU A 81 -5.51 -5.63 -0.78
CA LEU A 81 -5.22 -4.29 -0.27
C LEU A 81 -3.78 -4.22 0.24
N LEU A 82 -3.06 -3.15 -0.11
CA LEU A 82 -1.85 -2.74 0.59
C LEU A 82 -2.23 -1.72 1.67
N LEU A 83 -1.81 -1.98 2.91
CA LEU A 83 -1.99 -1.12 4.06
C LEU A 83 -0.70 -0.35 4.36
N LEU A 84 -0.77 0.98 4.42
CA LEU A 84 0.35 1.87 4.72
C LEU A 84 -0.01 2.83 5.87
N PRO A 85 -0.05 2.35 7.12
CA PRO A 85 -0.34 3.16 8.29
C PRO A 85 0.90 3.92 8.78
N SER A 86 1.82 4.23 7.89
CA SER A 86 3.07 4.89 8.23
C SER A 86 2.84 6.31 8.72
N ALA A 87 3.52 6.69 9.80
CA ALA A 87 3.47 8.04 10.34
C ALA A 87 4.22 9.05 9.45
N TYR A 88 5.24 8.59 8.74
CA TYR A 88 6.03 9.40 7.82
C TYR A 88 6.71 8.55 6.76
N GLU A 89 6.71 9.03 5.52
CA GLU A 89 7.56 8.55 4.43
C GLU A 89 7.86 9.70 3.46
N GLY A 90 9.07 9.73 2.91
CA GLY A 90 9.41 10.70 1.87
C GLY A 90 8.64 10.42 0.58
N GLN A 91 8.89 9.27 -0.04
CA GLN A 91 8.12 8.73 -1.16
C GLN A 91 7.99 7.22 -1.01
N PRO A 92 6.82 6.74 -0.61
CA PRO A 92 6.62 5.31 -0.40
C PRO A 92 6.50 4.58 -1.74
N MET A 93 7.64 4.15 -2.29
CA MET A 93 7.71 3.43 -3.58
C MET A 93 6.82 2.19 -3.59
N VAL A 94 6.64 1.54 -2.44
CA VAL A 94 5.78 0.37 -2.31
C VAL A 94 4.32 0.64 -2.68
N ALA A 95 3.82 1.87 -2.47
CA ALA A 95 2.49 2.27 -2.91
C ALA A 95 2.39 2.29 -4.44
N LEU A 96 3.40 2.84 -5.12
CA LEU A 96 3.45 2.86 -6.59
C LEU A 96 3.61 1.45 -7.17
N GLU A 97 4.43 0.61 -6.53
CA GLU A 97 4.57 -0.81 -6.88
C GLU A 97 3.24 -1.56 -6.74
N ALA A 98 2.48 -1.32 -5.66
CA ALA A 98 1.17 -1.93 -5.45
C ALA A 98 0.18 -1.51 -6.54
N LEU A 99 0.08 -0.22 -6.83
CA LEU A 99 -0.77 0.29 -7.90
C LEU A 99 -0.38 -0.28 -9.27
N ALA A 100 0.93 -0.43 -9.55
CA ALA A 100 1.41 -1.07 -10.76
C ALA A 100 1.06 -2.56 -10.84
N CYS A 101 0.88 -3.24 -9.71
CA CYS A 101 0.34 -4.60 -9.61
C CYS A 101 -1.21 -4.64 -9.62
N GLY A 102 -1.87 -3.50 -9.75
CA GLY A 102 -3.33 -3.41 -9.67
C GLY A 102 -3.88 -3.57 -8.24
N THR A 103 -3.03 -3.46 -7.21
CA THR A 103 -3.42 -3.62 -5.82
C THR A 103 -3.81 -2.28 -5.23
N PRO A 104 -5.04 -2.16 -4.69
CA PRO A 104 -5.49 -0.97 -3.98
C PRO A 104 -4.55 -0.63 -2.83
N VAL A 105 -4.45 0.67 -2.51
CA VAL A 105 -3.63 1.14 -1.40
C VAL A 105 -4.50 1.97 -0.46
N LEU A 106 -4.45 1.66 0.83
CA LEU A 106 -4.98 2.47 1.90
C LEU A 106 -3.81 3.02 2.72
N ALA A 107 -3.67 4.33 2.76
CA ALA A 107 -2.54 5.00 3.38
C ALA A 107 -2.98 6.07 4.39
N SER A 108 -2.12 6.31 5.39
CA SER A 108 -2.25 7.43 6.32
C SER A 108 -2.35 8.77 5.60
N ASN A 109 -3.12 9.69 6.14
CA ASN A 109 -3.23 11.06 5.67
C ASN A 109 -1.90 11.83 5.75
N ALA A 110 -0.94 11.37 6.57
CA ALA A 110 0.40 11.93 6.66
C ALA A 110 1.24 11.77 5.37
N LEU A 111 0.87 10.82 4.49
CA LEU A 111 1.63 10.50 3.27
C LEU A 111 1.17 11.34 2.07
N HIS A 112 1.40 12.65 2.14
CA HIS A 112 0.93 13.63 1.14
C HIS A 112 1.51 13.48 -0.26
N SER A 113 2.66 12.80 -0.41
CA SER A 113 3.33 12.59 -1.70
C SER A 113 2.68 11.53 -2.60
N LEU A 114 1.68 10.83 -2.08
CA LEU A 114 0.99 9.75 -2.78
C LEU A 114 -0.12 10.28 -3.70
N PRO A 115 -0.39 9.58 -4.82
CA PRO A 115 -1.47 9.92 -5.76
C PRO A 115 -2.86 9.97 -5.12
N ASP A 116 -3.76 10.77 -5.70
CA ASP A 116 -5.15 10.90 -5.23
C ASP A 116 -5.98 9.62 -5.37
N VAL A 117 -5.53 8.67 -6.20
CA VAL A 117 -6.18 7.36 -6.36
C VAL A 117 -6.09 6.45 -5.12
N ILE A 118 -5.24 6.83 -4.18
CA ILE A 118 -5.04 6.07 -2.93
C ILE A 118 -6.15 6.39 -1.94
N PHE A 119 -6.68 5.33 -1.32
CA PHE A 119 -7.66 5.47 -0.25
C PHE A 119 -7.03 6.07 1.00
N ARG A 120 -7.80 6.94 1.65
CA ARG A 120 -7.40 7.59 2.89
C ARG A 120 -8.55 7.53 3.88
N PRO A 121 -8.30 7.28 5.17
CA PRO A 121 -9.36 7.35 6.17
C PRO A 121 -9.87 8.79 6.29
N GLY A 122 -11.15 8.95 6.60
CA GLY A 122 -11.72 10.27 6.87
C GLY A 122 -11.08 10.93 8.08
N GLU A 123 -10.76 10.12 9.09
CA GLU A 123 -10.03 10.47 10.29
C GLU A 123 -8.96 9.41 10.59
N GLU A 124 -7.87 9.78 11.26
CA GLU A 124 -6.81 8.84 11.67
C GLU A 124 -7.21 8.06 12.94
N THR A 125 -8.42 7.51 12.94
CA THR A 125 -8.93 6.67 14.02
C THR A 125 -8.99 5.21 13.61
N LEU A 126 -8.85 4.31 14.56
CA LEU A 126 -8.95 2.86 14.31
C LEU A 126 -10.26 2.51 13.60
N GLU A 127 -11.37 3.10 14.05
CA GLU A 127 -12.70 2.86 13.49
C GLU A 127 -12.78 3.27 12.02
N SER A 128 -12.30 4.46 11.67
CA SER A 128 -12.30 4.98 10.30
C SER A 128 -11.47 4.11 9.34
N TRP A 129 -10.34 3.57 9.80
CA TRP A 129 -9.54 2.64 9.02
C TRP A 129 -10.26 1.31 8.78
N VAL A 130 -10.85 0.75 9.83
CA VAL A 130 -11.58 -0.53 9.74
C VAL A 130 -12.80 -0.40 8.84
N ASP A 131 -13.62 0.64 9.00
CA ASP A 131 -14.80 0.89 8.17
C ASP A 131 -14.42 1.02 6.69
N LEU A 132 -13.32 1.71 6.40
CA LEU A 132 -12.86 1.88 5.03
C LEU A 132 -12.33 0.56 4.44
N ILE A 133 -11.65 -0.26 5.21
CA ILE A 133 -11.20 -1.60 4.78
C ILE A 133 -12.41 -2.48 4.42
N GLU A 134 -13.43 -2.52 5.28
CA GLU A 134 -14.66 -3.26 5.01
C GLU A 134 -15.39 -2.74 3.76
N HIS A 135 -15.37 -1.41 3.55
CA HIS A 135 -15.97 -0.79 2.38
C HIS A 135 -15.21 -1.12 1.07
N ILE A 136 -13.88 -1.18 1.10
CA ILE A 136 -13.03 -1.50 -0.08
C ILE A 136 -13.08 -2.99 -0.40
N ARG A 137 -13.27 -3.84 0.59
CA ARG A 137 -13.24 -5.29 0.46
C ARG A 137 -14.09 -5.78 -0.71
N GLY A 138 -13.49 -6.59 -1.56
CA GLY A 138 -14.19 -7.24 -2.68
C GLY A 138 -14.56 -6.32 -3.84
N ARG A 139 -14.20 -5.04 -3.81
CA ARG A 139 -14.41 -4.14 -4.93
C ARG A 139 -13.33 -4.34 -5.99
N LYS A 140 -13.75 -4.57 -7.23
CA LYS A 140 -12.85 -4.52 -8.37
C LYS A 140 -12.58 -3.05 -8.70
N LEU A 141 -11.38 -2.59 -8.37
CA LEU A 141 -10.97 -1.22 -8.66
C LEU A 141 -10.35 -1.17 -10.05
N VAL A 142 -10.79 -0.21 -10.83
CA VAL A 142 -10.20 0.11 -12.13
C VAL A 142 -9.38 1.39 -11.92
N PHE A 143 -8.07 1.24 -11.94
CA PHE A 143 -7.16 2.38 -11.93
C PHE A 143 -7.07 2.89 -13.38
N GLY A 144 -7.67 4.04 -13.65
CA GLY A 144 -7.57 4.71 -14.94
C GLY A 144 -6.15 5.25 -15.19
N ASP A 145 -6.02 6.23 -16.07
CA ASP A 145 -4.74 6.84 -16.50
C ASP A 145 -3.95 7.54 -15.38
N SER A 146 -4.48 7.60 -14.15
CA SER A 146 -3.82 8.24 -13.01
C SER A 146 -2.44 7.66 -12.65
N LEU A 147 -2.14 6.43 -13.06
CA LEU A 147 -0.82 5.82 -12.86
C LEU A 147 0.23 6.32 -13.87
N THR A 148 -0.18 6.78 -15.03
CA THR A 148 0.76 7.27 -16.07
C THR A 148 1.56 8.48 -15.62
N GLN A 149 0.99 9.33 -14.74
CA GLN A 149 1.65 10.52 -14.18
C GLN A 149 2.83 10.17 -13.26
N HIS A 150 2.89 8.93 -12.75
CA HIS A 150 3.92 8.42 -11.88
C HIS A 150 4.85 7.41 -12.58
N SER A 151 4.72 7.27 -13.91
CA SER A 151 5.68 6.47 -14.68
C SER A 151 7.06 7.13 -14.68
N VAL A 152 8.12 6.35 -14.86
CA VAL A 152 9.50 6.87 -14.95
C VAL A 152 9.62 7.87 -16.09
N GLU A 153 8.94 7.59 -17.22
CA GLU A 153 8.89 8.46 -18.39
C GLU A 153 8.27 9.82 -18.04
N SER A 154 7.09 9.81 -17.39
CA SER A 154 6.39 11.04 -17.01
C SER A 154 7.17 11.85 -15.97
N ILE A 155 7.83 11.20 -15.00
CA ILE A 155 8.70 11.87 -14.02
C ILE A 155 9.90 12.49 -14.71
N ASN A 156 10.55 11.77 -15.63
CA ASN A 156 11.68 12.29 -16.39
C ASN A 156 11.30 13.47 -17.28
N GLU A 157 10.16 13.42 -17.97
CA GLU A 157 9.67 14.54 -18.79
C GLU A 157 9.42 15.79 -17.93
N ARG A 158 8.82 15.64 -16.76
CA ARG A 158 8.60 16.75 -15.82
C ARG A 158 9.90 17.33 -15.29
N LEU A 159 10.88 16.49 -14.95
CA LEU A 159 12.22 16.93 -14.52
C LEU A 159 12.94 17.66 -15.65
N LEU A 160 12.93 17.13 -16.87
CA LEU A 160 13.53 17.78 -18.03
C LEU A 160 12.89 19.15 -18.31
N SER A 161 11.56 19.27 -18.24
CA SER A 161 10.85 20.53 -18.38
C SER A 161 11.25 21.55 -17.31
N LEU A 162 11.40 21.12 -16.05
CA LEU A 162 11.87 21.98 -14.96
C LEU A 162 13.30 22.45 -15.18
N TYR A 163 14.22 21.58 -15.62
CA TYR A 163 15.59 21.96 -15.92
C TYR A 163 15.70 22.89 -17.11
N GLN A 164 14.91 22.69 -18.15
CA GLN A 164 14.86 23.60 -19.32
C GLN A 164 14.39 25.00 -18.93
N GLY A 165 13.35 25.10 -18.10
CA GLY A 165 12.88 26.38 -17.57
C GLY A 165 13.86 27.14 -16.67
N LEU A 166 14.84 26.42 -16.08
CA LEU A 166 15.91 27.03 -15.27
C LEU A 166 17.12 27.51 -16.11
N ILE A 167 17.26 26.99 -17.33
CA ILE A 167 18.40 27.28 -18.21
C ILE A 167 18.08 28.41 -19.20
N GLU A 168 16.80 28.66 -19.51
CA GLU A 168 16.42 29.79 -20.37
C GLU A 168 16.54 31.10 -19.57
N PRO A 169 17.47 31.99 -19.89
CA PRO A 169 17.54 33.32 -19.26
C PRO A 169 16.29 34.09 -19.62
N GLU A 170 15.67 34.70 -18.62
CA GLU A 170 14.60 35.71 -18.84
C GLU A 170 15.09 36.75 -19.85
N SER A 171 14.45 36.80 -20.99
CA SER A 171 14.68 37.79 -22.07
C SER A 171 13.92 39.07 -21.83
#